data_6b4fa87dc5e6d2ce982134696ee05757
#
_entry.id   6b4fa87dc5e6d2ce982134696ee05757
#
_cell.length_a   1.000
_cell.length_b   1.000
_cell.length_c   1.000
_cell.angle_alpha   90.00
_cell.angle_beta   90.00
_cell.angle_gamma   90.00
#
_symmetry.space_group_name_H-M   'P 1'
#
loop_
_entity.id
_entity.type
_entity.pdbx_description
1 polymer ?
#
loop_
_entity_poly.entity_id
_entity_poly.type
_entity_poly.pdbx_seq_one_letter_code
_entity_poly.pdbx_strand_id
1 'polypeptide(L)'
;MKKIEAIIKPFKLDEVKAALAEIGVEGMTAIEVKGFGRQKGHTETYRGSEYTVDFLPKVKLEVVVGDAQVEPAIAAIVKSAKTGKIGDGKIFVTAVTEAIRIRTEEKGEAAV
;
A
#
# COMPACT_ATOMS: atom_id res chain seq x y z
N MET A 1 2.83 3.39 -17.70
CA MET A 1 2.25 3.59 -16.37
C MET A 1 2.05 2.27 -15.66
N LYS A 2 2.31 2.26 -14.38
CA LYS A 2 2.09 1.10 -13.52
C LYS A 2 1.32 1.51 -12.27
N LYS A 3 0.49 0.60 -11.78
CA LYS A 3 -0.11 0.74 -10.46
C LYS A 3 0.67 -0.12 -9.47
N ILE A 4 1.10 0.51 -8.39
CA ILE A 4 1.78 -0.14 -7.29
C ILE A 4 0.77 -0.25 -6.17
N GLU A 5 0.48 -1.48 -5.74
CA GLU A 5 -0.33 -1.75 -4.57
C GLU A 5 0.58 -2.28 -3.47
N ALA A 6 0.58 -1.63 -2.33
CA ALA A 6 1.36 -2.06 -1.18
C ALA A 6 0.42 -2.36 -0.01
N ILE A 7 0.47 -3.59 0.47
CA ILE A 7 -0.24 -3.97 1.69
C ILE A 7 0.76 -3.85 2.83
N ILE A 8 0.53 -2.91 3.74
CA ILE A 8 1.49 -2.55 4.78
C ILE A 8 0.85 -2.57 6.17
N LYS A 9 1.68 -2.58 7.20
CA LYS A 9 1.22 -2.38 8.57
C LYS A 9 0.65 -0.97 8.72
N PRO A 10 -0.51 -0.79 9.40
CA PRO A 10 -1.15 0.52 9.49
C PRO A 10 -0.27 1.64 10.02
N PHE A 11 0.56 1.35 11.03
CA PHE A 11 1.41 2.37 11.66
C PHE A 11 2.56 2.84 10.76
N LYS A 12 2.76 2.20 9.60
CA LYS A 12 3.79 2.59 8.64
C LYS A 12 3.27 3.56 7.57
N LEU A 13 1.98 3.82 7.53
CA LEU A 13 1.38 4.62 6.46
C LEU A 13 2.02 6.02 6.34
N ASP A 14 2.19 6.71 7.45
CA ASP A 14 2.72 8.08 7.42
C ASP A 14 4.18 8.11 6.93
N GLU A 15 4.99 7.15 7.35
CA GLU A 15 6.38 7.04 6.89
C GLU A 15 6.46 6.75 5.39
N VAL A 16 5.60 5.85 4.90
CA VAL A 16 5.54 5.52 3.47
C VAL A 16 5.09 6.71 2.65
N LYS A 17 4.06 7.43 3.12
CA LYS A 17 3.60 8.64 2.47
C LYS A 17 4.71 9.68 2.34
N ALA A 18 5.44 9.92 3.42
CA ALA A 18 6.55 10.87 3.43
C ALA A 18 7.67 10.45 2.46
N ALA A 19 8.02 9.17 2.45
CA ALA A 19 9.06 8.64 1.56
C ALA A 19 8.68 8.79 0.07
N LEU A 20 7.41 8.54 -0.27
CA LEU A 20 6.92 8.71 -1.63
C LEU A 20 6.89 10.19 -2.04
N ALA A 21 6.51 11.08 -1.13
CA ALA A 21 6.52 12.52 -1.39
C ALA A 21 7.92 13.04 -1.70
N GLU A 22 8.95 12.52 -1.01
CA GLU A 22 10.34 12.91 -1.24
C GLU A 22 10.81 12.63 -2.67
N ILE A 23 10.28 11.61 -3.32
CA ILE A 23 10.65 11.28 -4.71
C ILE A 23 9.67 11.85 -5.73
N GLY A 24 8.78 12.74 -5.30
CA GLY A 24 7.86 13.44 -6.21
C GLY A 24 6.55 12.70 -6.50
N VAL A 25 6.24 11.64 -5.78
CA VAL A 25 4.95 10.96 -5.90
C VAL A 25 3.93 11.68 -5.01
N GLU A 26 2.99 12.39 -5.61
CA GLU A 26 2.04 13.23 -4.89
C GLU A 26 0.66 12.60 -4.70
N GLY A 27 0.20 11.83 -5.69
CA GLY A 27 -1.11 11.20 -5.65
C GLY A 27 -1.05 9.78 -5.11
N MET A 28 -1.86 9.48 -4.09
CA MET A 28 -1.96 8.13 -3.56
C MET A 28 -3.34 7.93 -2.93
N THR A 29 -3.77 6.69 -2.90
CA THR A 29 -5.03 6.29 -2.26
C THR A 29 -4.71 5.26 -1.18
N ALA A 30 -5.24 5.46 0.01
CA ALA A 30 -5.08 4.52 1.12
C ALA A 30 -6.43 3.95 1.50
N ILE A 31 -6.50 2.64 1.67
CA ILE A 31 -7.72 1.91 2.00
C ILE A 31 -7.42 1.01 3.20
N GLU A 32 -8.26 1.08 4.20
CA GLU A 32 -8.18 0.16 5.33
C GLU A 32 -8.68 -1.21 4.88
N VAL A 33 -7.86 -2.23 5.11
CA VAL A 33 -8.17 -3.61 4.74
C VAL A 33 -7.84 -4.54 5.88
N LYS A 34 -8.25 -5.78 5.75
CA LYS A 34 -7.89 -6.85 6.69
C LYS A 34 -7.14 -7.92 5.92
N GLY A 35 -6.04 -8.38 6.47
CA GLY A 35 -5.21 -9.38 5.83
C GLY A 35 -4.98 -10.60 6.69
N PHE A 36 -4.88 -11.75 6.05
CA PHE A 36 -4.45 -12.99 6.67
C PHE A 36 -3.24 -13.53 5.91
N GLY A 37 -2.20 -13.85 6.64
CA GLY A 37 -0.99 -14.37 6.03
C GLY A 37 -0.11 -15.04 7.06
N ARG A 38 1.21 -15.03 6.84
CA ARG A 38 2.17 -15.68 7.74
C ARG A 38 2.15 -15.14 9.17
N GLN A 39 1.76 -13.88 9.34
CA GLN A 39 1.64 -13.26 10.67
C GLN A 39 0.57 -13.94 11.50
N LYS A 40 -0.45 -14.53 10.83
CA LYS A 40 -1.62 -15.17 11.42
C LYS A 40 -2.37 -14.23 12.36
N GLY A 41 -3.46 -14.71 12.92
CA GLY A 41 -4.23 -14.01 13.92
C GLY A 41 -3.81 -14.38 15.34
N HIS A 42 -4.62 -14.00 16.28
CA HIS A 42 -4.44 -14.30 17.69
C HIS A 42 -5.78 -14.71 18.30
N THR A 43 -5.74 -15.28 19.49
CA THR A 43 -6.94 -15.67 20.23
C THR A 43 -7.36 -14.53 21.14
N GLU A 44 -8.64 -14.22 21.11
CA GLU A 44 -9.26 -13.24 22.02
C GLU A 44 -10.37 -13.88 22.82
N THR A 45 -10.66 -13.32 24.01
CA THR A 45 -11.76 -13.75 24.85
C THR A 45 -12.86 -12.68 24.83
N TYR A 46 -14.08 -13.12 24.54
CA TYR A 46 -15.24 -12.25 24.55
C TYR A 46 -16.40 -12.95 25.25
N ARG A 47 -16.95 -12.34 26.30
CA ARG A 47 -18.06 -12.90 27.11
C ARG A 47 -17.77 -14.33 27.63
N GLY A 48 -16.52 -14.59 28.00
CA GLY A 48 -16.10 -15.88 28.51
C GLY A 48 -15.84 -16.96 27.47
N SER A 49 -15.98 -16.63 26.20
CA SER A 49 -15.66 -17.53 25.08
C SER A 49 -14.40 -17.07 24.35
N GLU A 50 -13.56 -18.02 24.02
CA GLU A 50 -12.37 -17.76 23.20
C GLU A 50 -12.72 -17.91 21.73
N TYR A 51 -12.12 -17.06 20.89
CA TYR A 51 -12.17 -17.20 19.45
C TYR A 51 -10.90 -16.67 18.81
N THR A 52 -10.58 -17.21 17.63
CA THR A 52 -9.39 -16.83 16.90
C THR A 52 -9.66 -15.62 16.02
N VAL A 53 -8.80 -14.62 16.13
CA VAL A 53 -8.80 -13.46 15.21
C VAL A 53 -7.89 -13.83 14.06
N ASP A 54 -8.47 -14.19 12.90
CA ASP A 54 -7.70 -14.65 11.74
C ASP A 54 -7.19 -13.50 10.89
N PHE A 55 -7.96 -12.41 10.79
CA PHE A 55 -7.62 -11.26 9.98
C PHE A 55 -7.09 -10.13 10.84
N LEU A 56 -6.02 -9.50 10.38
CA LEU A 56 -5.39 -8.37 11.06
C LEU A 56 -5.57 -7.09 10.23
N PRO A 57 -5.69 -5.93 10.89
CA PRO A 57 -5.76 -4.66 10.17
C PRO A 57 -4.49 -4.43 9.34
N LYS A 58 -4.69 -3.99 8.12
CA LYS A 58 -3.64 -3.58 7.19
C LYS A 58 -4.12 -2.33 6.44
N VAL A 59 -3.21 -1.69 5.76
CA VAL A 59 -3.54 -0.61 4.83
C VAL A 59 -3.09 -1.04 3.44
N LYS A 60 -3.98 -0.88 2.47
CA LYS A 60 -3.64 -1.01 1.06
C LYS A 60 -3.40 0.38 0.50
N LEU A 61 -2.18 0.64 0.08
CA LEU A 61 -1.79 1.87 -0.57
C LEU A 61 -1.73 1.64 -2.06
N GLU A 62 -2.38 2.51 -2.84
CA GLU A 62 -2.32 2.46 -4.29
C GLU A 62 -1.71 3.74 -4.82
N VAL A 63 -0.69 3.59 -5.67
CA VAL A 63 -0.12 4.72 -6.41
C VAL A 63 0.03 4.31 -7.86
N VAL A 64 -0.25 5.25 -8.77
CA VAL A 64 -0.02 5.05 -10.20
C VAL A 64 1.06 6.02 -10.63
N VAL A 65 2.08 5.50 -11.27
CA VAL A 65 3.26 6.28 -11.65
C VAL A 65 3.67 5.95 -13.09
N GLY A 66 4.42 6.86 -13.69
CA GLY A 66 5.08 6.58 -14.97
C GLY A 66 6.17 5.52 -14.79
N ASP A 67 6.55 4.87 -15.88
CA ASP A 67 7.51 3.76 -15.83
C ASP A 67 8.84 4.13 -15.17
N ALA A 68 9.30 5.35 -15.38
CA ALA A 68 10.56 5.82 -14.79
C ALA A 68 10.53 5.94 -13.26
N GLN A 69 9.32 6.05 -12.68
CA GLN A 69 9.15 6.18 -11.23
C GLN A 69 8.89 4.86 -10.51
N VAL A 70 8.72 3.77 -11.25
CA VAL A 70 8.34 2.49 -10.64
C VAL A 70 9.40 2.00 -9.64
N GLU A 71 10.63 1.88 -10.07
CA GLU A 71 11.70 1.37 -9.20
C GLU A 71 11.98 2.30 -8.01
N PRO A 72 12.08 3.63 -8.19
CA PRO A 72 12.22 4.52 -7.04
C PRO A 72 11.07 4.43 -6.04
N ALA A 73 9.83 4.29 -6.53
CA ALA A 73 8.66 4.17 -5.66
C ALA A 73 8.68 2.86 -4.86
N ILE A 74 9.00 1.74 -5.51
CA ILE A 74 9.13 0.46 -4.82
C ILE A 74 10.21 0.54 -3.74
N ALA A 75 11.37 1.09 -4.07
CA ALA A 75 12.47 1.23 -3.11
C ALA A 75 12.06 2.09 -1.90
N ALA A 76 11.35 3.20 -2.14
CA ALA A 76 10.86 4.06 -1.08
C ALA A 76 9.87 3.35 -0.15
N ILE A 77 8.95 2.57 -0.72
CA ILE A 77 7.97 1.80 0.06
C ILE A 77 8.67 0.72 0.88
N VAL A 78 9.54 -0.06 0.27
CA VAL A 78 10.26 -1.13 0.98
C VAL A 78 11.05 -0.56 2.15
N LYS A 79 11.83 0.49 1.91
CA LYS A 79 12.67 1.09 2.95
C LYS A 79 11.85 1.63 4.13
N SER A 80 10.72 2.28 3.83
CA SER A 80 9.91 2.93 4.87
C SER A 80 8.93 1.98 5.57
N ALA A 81 8.46 0.93 4.89
CA ALA A 81 7.48 0.00 5.45
C ALA A 81 8.10 -1.20 6.16
N LYS A 82 9.35 -1.52 5.86
CA LYS A 82 10.01 -2.72 6.37
C LYS A 82 10.32 -2.63 7.86
N THR A 83 9.91 -3.64 8.62
CA THR A 83 10.33 -3.84 10.01
C THR A 83 11.29 -5.02 10.14
N GLY A 84 11.32 -5.91 9.16
CA GLY A 84 12.08 -7.16 9.21
C GLY A 84 11.33 -8.31 9.88
N LYS A 85 10.10 -8.05 10.32
CA LYS A 85 9.27 -9.06 10.98
C LYS A 85 8.18 -9.57 10.03
N ILE A 86 7.67 -10.76 10.32
CA ILE A 86 6.52 -11.32 9.61
C ILE A 86 5.35 -10.32 9.69
N GLY A 87 4.64 -10.15 8.59
CA GLY A 87 3.52 -9.21 8.50
C GLY A 87 3.85 -7.87 7.88
N ASP A 88 5.08 -7.68 7.41
CA ASP A 88 5.48 -6.44 6.73
C ASP A 88 4.68 -6.16 5.44
N GLY A 89 4.11 -7.20 4.85
CA GLY A 89 3.25 -7.05 3.70
C GLY A 89 3.93 -7.35 2.37
N LYS A 90 3.28 -6.96 1.30
CA LYS A 90 3.72 -7.22 -0.07
C LYS A 90 3.41 -6.04 -0.97
N ILE A 91 4.13 -5.99 -2.07
CA ILE A 91 3.91 -5.01 -3.14
C ILE A 91 3.55 -5.77 -4.40
N PHE A 92 2.50 -5.31 -5.08
CA PHE A 92 2.08 -5.82 -6.38
C PHE A 92 2.16 -4.70 -7.39
N VAL A 93 2.64 -5.02 -8.59
CA VAL A 93 2.77 -4.05 -9.67
C VAL A 93 1.99 -4.55 -10.88
N THR A 94 1.10 -3.72 -11.38
CA THR A 94 0.29 -4.06 -12.56
C THR A 94 0.36 -2.95 -13.60
N ALA A 95 0.22 -3.32 -14.86
CA ALA A 95 0.16 -2.36 -15.94
C ALA A 95 -1.14 -1.57 -15.88
N VAL A 96 -1.07 -0.27 -16.13
CA VAL A 96 -2.24 0.59 -16.27
C VAL A 96 -2.36 0.99 -17.73
N THR A 97 -3.46 0.61 -18.35
CA THR A 97 -3.68 0.86 -19.77
C THR A 97 -4.12 2.28 -20.06
N GLU A 98 -4.82 2.91 -19.11
CA GLU A 98 -5.32 4.27 -19.29
C GLU A 98 -5.50 4.94 -17.93
N ALA A 99 -5.23 6.24 -17.86
CA ALA A 99 -5.52 7.07 -16.71
C ALA A 99 -6.12 8.39 -17.21
N ILE A 100 -7.15 8.87 -16.55
CA ILE A 100 -7.83 10.10 -16.92
C ILE A 100 -8.06 10.91 -15.64
N ARG A 101 -7.60 12.15 -15.64
CA ARG A 101 -7.85 13.06 -14.51
C ARG A 101 -9.24 13.66 -14.69
N ILE A 102 -10.11 13.47 -13.74
CA ILE A 102 -11.52 13.87 -13.85
C ILE A 102 -11.66 15.38 -14.08
N ARG A 103 -10.93 16.19 -13.31
CA ARG A 103 -11.08 17.65 -13.38
C ARG A 103 -10.62 18.24 -14.70
N THR A 104 -9.52 17.75 -15.25
CA THR A 104 -8.89 18.36 -16.43
C THR A 104 -9.08 17.57 -17.71
N GLU A 105 -9.55 16.31 -17.58
CA GLU A 105 -9.67 15.35 -18.68
C GLU A 105 -8.32 14.99 -19.34
N GLU A 106 -7.20 15.35 -18.68
CA GLU A 106 -5.88 14.91 -19.13
C GLU A 106 -5.78 13.39 -19.08
N LYS A 107 -5.07 12.81 -20.04
CA LYS A 107 -4.95 11.36 -20.20
C LYS A 107 -3.49 10.90 -20.13
N GLY A 108 -3.31 9.63 -19.82
CA GLY A 108 -2.01 9.00 -19.81
C GLY A 108 -1.13 9.51 -18.67
N GLU A 109 0.18 9.61 -18.90
CA GLU A 109 1.12 10.03 -17.85
C GLU A 109 0.85 11.44 -17.32
N ALA A 110 0.25 12.31 -18.13
CA ALA A 110 -0.14 13.64 -17.67
C ALA A 110 -1.21 13.62 -16.58
N ALA A 111 -1.92 12.50 -16.46
CA ALA A 111 -2.98 12.31 -15.45
C ALA A 111 -2.48 11.74 -14.12
N VAL A 112 -1.24 11.31 -14.06
CA VAL A 112 -0.68 10.65 -12.87
C VAL A 112 0.51 11.38 -12.27
#